data_370391ade965e1a7cd94320f8e41dce1
#
_entry.id   370391ade965e1a7cd94320f8e41dce1
#
_cell.length_a   1.000
_cell.length_b   1.000
_cell.length_c   1.000
_cell.angle_alpha   90.00
_cell.angle_beta   90.00
_cell.angle_gamma   90.00
#
_symmetry.space_group_name_H-M   'P 1'
#
loop_
_entity.id
_entity.type
_entity.pdbx_description
1 polymer ?
#
loop_
_entity_poly.entity_id
_entity_poly.type
_entity_poly.pdbx_seq_one_letter_code
_entity_poly.pdbx_strand_id
1 'polypeptide(L)'
;MRYLPYVSAIAVLVACEKPAPKPAAGGTGTGAVPDFHNPSDPGFAVQAPDSFRARFATTRGDFVISVHRAWAPLGADRFYNLVRSGFFDGTRFFRVIPGFMAQFGLHADTAVTAAWRERRIPDDPAGRSNQRGMVTFATAGPGTRTTQIFINYRDNSRLDGMGFTPFGQVVEGMEVVDSLYGGYGEGAPNGRGPDQYRLNIEGEKYLARQFPKLDKIKTARVE
;
A
#
# COMPACT_ATOMS: atom_id res chain seq x y z
N MET A 1 -69.68 10.61 -51.46
CA MET A 1 -68.93 10.28 -50.27
C MET A 1 -67.54 9.76 -50.70
N ARG A 2 -66.50 10.60 -50.56
CA ARG A 2 -65.10 10.25 -50.98
C ARG A 2 -64.31 10.03 -49.70
N TYR A 3 -63.79 8.82 -49.52
CA TYR A 3 -62.86 8.50 -48.46
C TYR A 3 -61.43 8.80 -48.93
N LEU A 4 -60.71 9.68 -48.20
CA LEU A 4 -59.24 9.85 -48.29
C LEU A 4 -58.59 8.88 -47.36
N PRO A 5 -57.50 8.20 -47.75
CA PRO A 5 -56.68 7.44 -46.80
C PRO A 5 -55.63 8.34 -46.13
N TYR A 6 -55.55 8.25 -44.82
CA TYR A 6 -54.44 8.81 -43.98
C TYR A 6 -53.19 7.98 -44.17
N VAL A 7 -52.13 8.62 -44.65
CA VAL A 7 -50.77 8.02 -44.67
C VAL A 7 -50.05 8.48 -43.43
N SER A 8 -49.85 7.56 -42.50
CA SER A 8 -48.99 7.79 -41.32
C SER A 8 -47.53 7.62 -41.67
N ALA A 9 -46.77 8.70 -41.63
CA ALA A 9 -45.31 8.67 -41.78
C ALA A 9 -44.69 8.26 -40.42
N ILE A 10 -44.05 7.10 -40.39
CA ILE A 10 -43.24 6.65 -39.24
C ILE A 10 -41.85 7.26 -39.38
N ALA A 11 -41.49 8.22 -38.52
CA ALA A 11 -40.16 8.76 -38.42
C ALA A 11 -39.28 7.78 -37.63
N VAL A 12 -38.32 7.15 -38.27
CA VAL A 12 -37.29 6.32 -37.63
C VAL A 12 -36.22 7.26 -37.10
N LEU A 13 -36.20 7.43 -35.79
CA LEU A 13 -35.10 8.09 -35.07
C LEU A 13 -33.89 7.14 -35.01
N VAL A 14 -32.89 7.40 -35.85
CA VAL A 14 -31.57 6.74 -35.72
C VAL A 14 -30.84 7.39 -34.56
N ALA A 15 -30.78 6.70 -33.41
CA ALA A 15 -29.95 7.08 -32.30
C ALA A 15 -28.50 6.81 -32.67
N CYS A 16 -27.69 7.87 -32.79
CA CYS A 16 -26.25 7.76 -32.87
C CYS A 16 -25.71 7.31 -31.49
N GLU A 17 -25.46 6.03 -31.33
CA GLU A 17 -24.68 5.52 -30.17
C GLU A 17 -23.23 6.01 -30.30
N LYS A 18 -22.80 6.79 -29.29
CA LYS A 18 -21.36 7.10 -29.09
C LYS A 18 -20.61 5.79 -28.82
N PRO A 19 -19.51 5.52 -29.54
CA PRO A 19 -18.71 4.34 -29.23
C PRO A 19 -18.15 4.45 -27.80
N ALA A 20 -18.29 3.36 -27.03
CA ALA A 20 -17.71 3.22 -25.71
C ALA A 20 -16.18 3.41 -25.76
N PRO A 21 -15.57 4.07 -24.76
CA PRO A 21 -14.12 4.23 -24.73
C PRO A 21 -13.47 2.84 -24.65
N LYS A 22 -12.55 2.60 -25.59
CA LYS A 22 -11.72 1.39 -25.64
C LYS A 22 -10.94 1.27 -24.33
N PRO A 23 -10.91 0.09 -23.68
CA PRO A 23 -10.07 -0.09 -22.49
C PRO A 23 -8.62 0.21 -22.87
N ALA A 24 -7.97 1.08 -22.09
CA ALA A 24 -6.57 1.37 -22.25
C ALA A 24 -5.79 0.06 -22.09
N ALA A 25 -5.06 -0.32 -23.14
CA ALA A 25 -4.18 -1.47 -23.13
C ALA A 25 -3.20 -1.33 -21.95
N GLY A 26 -3.20 -2.32 -21.07
CA GLY A 26 -2.23 -2.43 -19.99
C GLY A 26 -0.82 -2.38 -20.59
N GLY A 27 -0.14 -1.28 -20.37
CA GLY A 27 1.24 -1.12 -20.80
C GLY A 27 2.12 -2.12 -20.05
N THR A 28 2.58 -3.16 -20.73
CA THR A 28 3.74 -3.95 -20.32
C THR A 28 4.97 -3.08 -20.50
N GLY A 29 5.14 -2.14 -19.57
CA GLY A 29 6.32 -1.29 -19.54
C GLY A 29 7.52 -2.10 -19.06
N THR A 30 8.38 -2.53 -19.97
CA THR A 30 9.79 -2.82 -19.71
C THR A 30 10.54 -1.50 -19.47
N GLY A 31 10.00 -0.68 -18.55
CA GLY A 31 10.63 0.56 -18.13
C GLY A 31 11.70 0.28 -17.09
N ALA A 32 12.80 1.03 -17.12
CA ALA A 32 13.80 1.02 -16.06
C ALA A 32 13.12 1.18 -14.69
N VAL A 33 13.65 0.49 -13.67
CA VAL A 33 13.19 0.67 -12.29
C VAL A 33 13.33 2.15 -11.92
N PRO A 34 12.25 2.80 -11.40
CA PRO A 34 12.35 4.21 -11.02
C PRO A 34 13.45 4.45 -9.98
N ASP A 35 14.10 5.60 -10.05
CA ASP A 35 15.15 5.97 -9.08
C ASP A 35 14.52 6.28 -7.70
N PHE A 36 14.80 5.45 -6.71
CA PHE A 36 14.32 5.65 -5.34
C PHE A 36 14.85 6.93 -4.69
N HIS A 37 15.98 7.48 -5.13
CA HIS A 37 16.48 8.77 -4.63
C HIS A 37 15.70 9.95 -5.18
N ASN A 38 14.90 9.74 -6.23
CA ASN A 38 14.00 10.72 -6.80
C ASN A 38 12.52 10.31 -6.67
N PRO A 39 11.85 10.54 -5.53
CA PRO A 39 10.44 10.17 -5.36
C PRO A 39 9.47 10.89 -6.31
N SER A 40 9.96 11.87 -7.08
CA SER A 40 9.20 12.56 -8.13
C SER A 40 9.35 11.92 -9.51
N ASP A 41 10.11 10.83 -9.62
CA ASP A 41 10.22 10.06 -10.85
C ASP A 41 8.81 9.67 -11.34
N PRO A 42 8.44 9.97 -12.60
CA PRO A 42 7.14 9.61 -13.17
C PRO A 42 6.80 8.12 -13.06
N GLY A 43 7.82 7.26 -12.96
CA GLY A 43 7.65 5.84 -12.71
C GLY A 43 6.93 5.52 -11.40
N PHE A 44 6.85 6.43 -10.43
CA PHE A 44 6.08 6.29 -9.19
C PHE A 44 4.68 6.92 -9.24
N ALA A 45 4.25 7.44 -10.39
CA ALA A 45 2.96 8.11 -10.56
C ALA A 45 1.92 7.27 -11.32
N VAL A 46 2.12 5.96 -11.42
CA VAL A 46 1.19 5.06 -12.11
C VAL A 46 -0.02 4.81 -11.22
N GLN A 47 -1.22 4.97 -11.79
CA GLN A 47 -2.45 4.59 -11.11
C GLN A 47 -2.53 3.06 -10.96
N ALA A 48 -2.85 2.60 -9.76
CA ALA A 48 -3.06 1.18 -9.51
C ALA A 48 -4.30 0.65 -10.23
N PRO A 49 -4.34 -0.64 -10.60
CA PRO A 49 -5.58 -1.32 -10.97
C PRO A 49 -6.64 -1.21 -9.87
N ASP A 50 -7.92 -1.40 -10.21
CA ASP A 50 -9.03 -1.38 -9.24
C ASP A 50 -8.82 -2.39 -8.10
N SER A 51 -8.19 -3.51 -8.40
CA SER A 51 -7.70 -4.48 -7.43
C SER A 51 -6.43 -5.15 -7.94
N PHE A 52 -5.55 -5.53 -7.02
CA PHE A 52 -4.35 -6.30 -7.31
C PHE A 52 -3.90 -7.07 -6.08
N ARG A 53 -3.02 -8.02 -6.29
CA ARG A 53 -2.39 -8.79 -5.21
C ARG A 53 -0.91 -8.45 -5.16
N ALA A 54 -0.37 -8.46 -3.96
CA ALA A 54 1.04 -8.24 -3.71
C ALA A 54 1.58 -9.37 -2.83
N ARG A 55 2.51 -10.18 -3.37
CA ARG A 55 3.21 -11.24 -2.63
C ARG A 55 4.45 -10.69 -1.97
N PHE A 56 4.60 -11.01 -0.70
CA PHE A 56 5.74 -10.68 0.13
C PHE A 56 6.45 -11.98 0.53
N ALA A 57 7.64 -12.23 0.02
CA ALA A 57 8.52 -13.28 0.50
C ALA A 57 9.36 -12.76 1.67
N THR A 58 9.29 -13.41 2.82
CA THR A 58 9.96 -12.96 4.04
C THR A 58 10.91 -14.01 4.61
N THR A 59 11.59 -13.69 5.70
CA THR A 59 12.40 -14.66 6.47
C THR A 59 11.57 -15.70 7.20
N ARG A 60 10.24 -15.51 7.32
CA ARG A 60 9.30 -16.42 7.99
C ARG A 60 8.42 -17.21 7.02
N GLY A 61 8.47 -16.92 5.72
CA GLY A 61 7.60 -17.48 4.70
C GLY A 61 6.94 -16.36 3.89
N ASP A 62 5.96 -16.74 3.09
CA ASP A 62 5.27 -15.82 2.19
C ASP A 62 3.89 -15.44 2.74
N PHE A 63 3.48 -14.19 2.47
CA PHE A 63 2.10 -13.75 2.65
C PHE A 63 1.65 -12.90 1.45
N VAL A 64 0.34 -12.80 1.25
CA VAL A 64 -0.23 -12.05 0.13
C VAL A 64 -1.22 -11.02 0.65
N ILE A 65 -1.05 -9.77 0.19
CA ILE A 65 -1.98 -8.67 0.42
C ILE A 65 -2.86 -8.51 -0.82
N SER A 66 -4.18 -8.59 -0.67
CA SER A 66 -5.16 -8.12 -1.66
C SER A 66 -5.44 -6.65 -1.42
N VAL A 67 -5.30 -5.83 -2.46
CA VAL A 67 -5.53 -4.39 -2.41
C VAL A 67 -6.78 -4.05 -3.21
N HIS A 68 -7.60 -3.15 -2.68
CA HIS A 68 -8.79 -2.63 -3.33
C HIS A 68 -8.68 -1.11 -3.41
N ARG A 69 -8.42 -0.59 -4.61
CA ARG A 69 -8.18 0.83 -4.82
C ARG A 69 -9.32 1.71 -4.31
N ALA A 70 -10.57 1.24 -4.45
CA ALA A 70 -11.76 1.96 -3.97
C ALA A 70 -11.81 2.15 -2.43
N TRP A 71 -11.03 1.39 -1.65
CA TRP A 71 -11.03 1.57 -0.19
C TRP A 71 -10.21 2.79 0.24
N ALA A 72 -9.07 3.03 -0.42
CA ALA A 72 -8.16 4.14 -0.15
C ALA A 72 -7.34 4.42 -1.41
N PRO A 73 -7.86 5.18 -2.39
CA PRO A 73 -7.24 5.33 -3.71
C PRO A 73 -5.80 5.84 -3.68
N LEU A 74 -5.51 6.85 -2.87
CA LEU A 74 -4.18 7.45 -2.80
C LEU A 74 -3.17 6.50 -2.13
N GLY A 75 -3.60 5.80 -1.08
CA GLY A 75 -2.81 4.77 -0.42
C GLY A 75 -2.54 3.59 -1.35
N ALA A 76 -3.55 3.10 -2.06
CA ALA A 76 -3.42 2.00 -3.01
C ALA A 76 -2.45 2.33 -4.16
N ASP A 77 -2.56 3.53 -4.76
CA ASP A 77 -1.66 3.99 -5.82
C ASP A 77 -0.21 4.10 -5.30
N ARG A 78 -0.01 4.65 -4.10
CA ARG A 78 1.31 4.71 -3.47
C ARG A 78 1.87 3.30 -3.24
N PHE A 79 1.11 2.42 -2.63
CA PHE A 79 1.55 1.05 -2.34
C PHE A 79 1.87 0.26 -3.60
N TYR A 80 1.03 0.37 -4.63
CA TYR A 80 1.25 -0.26 -5.94
C TYR A 80 2.62 0.11 -6.52
N ASN A 81 2.91 1.42 -6.57
CA ASN A 81 4.16 1.92 -7.13
C ASN A 81 5.38 1.48 -6.31
N LEU A 82 5.29 1.43 -4.99
CA LEU A 82 6.37 0.95 -4.13
C LEU A 82 6.62 -0.55 -4.32
N VAL A 83 5.56 -1.38 -4.40
CA VAL A 83 5.70 -2.83 -4.59
C VAL A 83 6.27 -3.15 -5.97
N ARG A 84 5.70 -2.59 -7.04
CA ARG A 84 6.12 -2.90 -8.40
C ARG A 84 7.56 -2.49 -8.72
N SER A 85 8.08 -1.49 -8.01
CA SER A 85 9.46 -1.04 -8.14
C SER A 85 10.46 -1.79 -7.25
N GLY A 86 9.98 -2.63 -6.31
CA GLY A 86 10.83 -3.37 -5.38
C GLY A 86 11.30 -2.55 -4.17
N PHE A 87 10.62 -1.45 -3.84
CA PHE A 87 10.99 -0.56 -2.72
C PHE A 87 11.10 -1.30 -1.38
N PHE A 88 10.29 -2.33 -1.15
CA PHE A 88 10.27 -3.07 0.10
C PHE A 88 11.34 -4.16 0.21
N ASP A 89 12.10 -4.44 -0.87
CA ASP A 89 13.11 -5.49 -0.86
C ASP A 89 14.21 -5.19 0.18
N GLY A 90 14.53 -6.17 1.01
CA GLY A 90 15.51 -6.03 2.07
C GLY A 90 15.07 -5.25 3.31
N THR A 91 13.87 -4.65 3.31
CA THR A 91 13.37 -3.89 4.47
C THR A 91 12.98 -4.80 5.63
N ARG A 92 12.99 -4.26 6.87
CA ARG A 92 12.64 -5.00 8.07
C ARG A 92 11.28 -4.61 8.62
N PHE A 93 10.65 -5.57 9.32
CA PHE A 93 9.55 -5.30 10.24
C PHE A 93 10.15 -4.70 11.52
N PHE A 94 10.36 -3.38 11.52
CA PHE A 94 11.14 -2.71 12.58
C PHE A 94 10.36 -2.48 13.87
N ARG A 95 9.03 -2.62 13.84
CA ARG A 95 8.16 -2.50 15.02
C ARG A 95 7.06 -3.56 14.95
N VAL A 96 7.21 -4.59 15.77
CA VAL A 96 6.26 -5.70 15.86
C VAL A 96 5.77 -5.79 17.31
N ILE A 97 4.50 -5.48 17.52
CA ILE A 97 3.86 -5.48 18.84
C ILE A 97 2.80 -6.57 18.86
N PRO A 98 3.06 -7.70 19.55
CA PRO A 98 2.10 -8.78 19.68
C PRO A 98 0.73 -8.29 20.15
N GLY A 99 -0.34 -8.75 19.50
CA GLY A 99 -1.69 -8.33 19.82
C GLY A 99 -2.04 -6.90 19.41
N PHE A 100 -1.19 -6.22 18.61
CA PHE A 100 -1.47 -4.91 18.03
C PHE A 100 -1.21 -4.90 16.52
N MET A 101 0.04 -4.77 16.07
CA MET A 101 0.37 -4.67 14.64
C MET A 101 1.84 -4.99 14.35
N ALA A 102 2.16 -5.25 13.06
CA ALA A 102 3.52 -5.30 12.52
C ALA A 102 3.73 -4.15 11.52
N GLN A 103 4.75 -3.32 11.74
CA GLN A 103 5.04 -2.12 10.95
C GLN A 103 6.37 -2.24 10.20
N PHE A 104 6.37 -1.81 8.94
CA PHE A 104 7.52 -1.81 8.03
C PHE A 104 7.43 -0.66 7.02
N GLY A 105 8.37 -0.56 6.06
CA GLY A 105 8.32 0.41 4.97
C GLY A 105 9.30 1.57 5.13
N LEU A 106 10.37 1.40 5.94
CA LEU A 106 11.56 2.25 5.89
C LEU A 106 12.61 1.54 5.03
N HIS A 107 13.14 2.21 4.03
CA HIS A 107 14.12 1.65 3.11
C HIS A 107 15.45 1.39 3.82
N ALA A 108 16.20 0.36 3.37
CA ALA A 108 17.50 0.03 3.96
C ALA A 108 18.54 1.14 3.77
N ASP A 109 18.47 1.85 2.64
CA ASP A 109 19.25 3.06 2.35
C ASP A 109 18.60 4.28 3.00
N THR A 110 19.37 4.97 3.85
CA THR A 110 18.91 6.15 4.58
C THR A 110 18.70 7.38 3.69
N ALA A 111 19.42 7.49 2.57
CA ALA A 111 19.23 8.56 1.62
C ALA A 111 17.86 8.43 0.91
N VAL A 112 17.46 7.21 0.54
CA VAL A 112 16.13 6.89 0.03
C VAL A 112 15.07 7.21 1.09
N THR A 113 15.24 6.74 2.33
CA THR A 113 14.33 7.05 3.43
C THR A 113 14.15 8.55 3.65
N ALA A 114 15.25 9.33 3.58
CA ALA A 114 15.22 10.78 3.71
C ALA A 114 14.44 11.46 2.57
N ALA A 115 14.67 11.04 1.31
CA ALA A 115 13.96 11.55 0.14
C ALA A 115 12.44 11.28 0.23
N TRP A 116 12.05 10.07 0.65
CA TRP A 116 10.64 9.68 0.75
C TRP A 116 9.90 10.29 1.95
N ARG A 117 10.60 10.74 3.01
CA ARG A 117 9.98 11.39 4.17
C ARG A 117 9.18 12.64 3.80
N GLU A 118 9.64 13.37 2.80
CA GLU A 118 8.97 14.59 2.33
C GLU A 118 7.91 14.29 1.25
N ARG A 119 7.81 13.05 0.79
CA ARG A 119 6.86 12.65 -0.25
C ARG A 119 5.54 12.18 0.35
N ARG A 120 4.88 13.07 1.04
CA ARG A 120 3.59 12.84 1.71
C ARG A 120 2.46 12.65 0.70
N ILE A 121 1.45 11.88 1.09
CA ILE A 121 0.18 11.79 0.37
C ILE A 121 -0.95 12.28 1.28
N PRO A 122 -1.99 12.95 0.72
CA PRO A 122 -3.19 13.32 1.45
C PRO A 122 -3.88 12.09 2.04
N ASP A 123 -4.72 12.31 3.06
CA ASP A 123 -5.48 11.21 3.66
C ASP A 123 -6.60 10.76 2.72
N ASP A 124 -6.84 9.45 2.68
CA ASP A 124 -8.01 8.88 2.03
C ASP A 124 -9.21 8.98 2.97
N PRO A 125 -10.45 9.08 2.44
CA PRO A 125 -11.66 9.01 3.25
C PRO A 125 -11.74 7.69 4.02
N ALA A 126 -12.26 7.72 5.24
CA ALA A 126 -12.53 6.52 6.01
C ALA A 126 -13.52 5.62 5.26
N GLY A 127 -13.15 4.37 4.98
CA GLY A 127 -13.95 3.45 4.20
C GLY A 127 -14.04 2.03 4.77
N ARG A 128 -13.05 1.63 5.57
CA ARG A 128 -12.93 0.31 6.17
C ARG A 128 -12.39 0.41 7.59
N SER A 129 -12.77 -0.55 8.44
CA SER A 129 -12.27 -0.63 9.81
C SER A 129 -10.95 -1.41 9.89
N ASN A 130 -10.08 -1.03 10.82
CA ASN A 130 -8.79 -1.64 11.09
C ASN A 130 -8.92 -2.98 11.83
N GLN A 131 -9.56 -3.96 11.20
CA GLN A 131 -9.70 -5.31 11.72
C GLN A 131 -8.45 -6.15 11.47
N ARG A 132 -8.39 -7.35 12.09
CA ARG A 132 -7.29 -8.29 11.89
C ARG A 132 -7.01 -8.54 10.40
N GLY A 133 -5.74 -8.49 10.01
CA GLY A 133 -5.27 -8.68 8.65
C GLY A 133 -5.36 -7.45 7.77
N MET A 134 -6.07 -6.39 8.18
CA MET A 134 -6.14 -5.14 7.42
C MET A 134 -4.79 -4.44 7.40
N VAL A 135 -4.48 -3.83 6.24
CA VAL A 135 -3.21 -3.16 5.95
C VAL A 135 -3.45 -1.67 5.75
N THR A 136 -2.68 -0.86 6.49
CA THR A 136 -2.93 0.57 6.62
C THR A 136 -1.62 1.35 6.62
N PHE A 137 -1.60 2.57 6.06
CA PHE A 137 -0.45 3.47 6.18
C PHE A 137 -0.32 4.00 7.61
N ALA A 138 0.91 4.02 8.12
CA ALA A 138 1.24 4.75 9.32
C ALA A 138 1.22 6.26 9.06
N THR A 139 0.80 7.04 10.04
CA THR A 139 0.76 8.50 10.00
C THR A 139 1.20 9.10 11.34
N ALA A 140 1.77 10.28 11.30
CA ALA A 140 2.10 11.12 12.47
C ALA A 140 1.07 12.28 12.64
N GLY A 141 -0.09 12.17 12.00
CA GLY A 141 -1.17 13.14 11.95
C GLY A 141 -1.67 13.34 10.53
N PRO A 142 -2.68 14.19 10.31
CA PRO A 142 -3.29 14.40 9.01
C PRO A 142 -2.28 14.74 7.91
N GLY A 143 -2.41 14.10 6.75
CA GLY A 143 -1.59 14.37 5.56
C GLY A 143 -0.11 14.03 5.69
N THR A 144 0.29 13.12 6.60
CA THR A 144 1.71 12.79 6.84
C THR A 144 2.10 11.38 6.40
N ARG A 145 1.21 10.65 5.72
CA ARG A 145 1.50 9.31 5.19
C ARG A 145 2.59 9.37 4.12
N THR A 146 3.55 8.43 4.16
CA THR A 146 4.65 8.35 3.18
C THR A 146 4.83 6.94 2.61
N THR A 147 5.66 6.09 3.25
CA THR A 147 5.97 4.74 2.81
C THR A 147 5.74 3.69 3.87
N GLN A 148 5.61 4.09 5.15
CA GLN A 148 5.43 3.16 6.25
C GLN A 148 4.01 2.64 6.30
N ILE A 149 3.88 1.33 6.46
CA ILE A 149 2.60 0.63 6.55
C ILE A 149 2.63 -0.37 7.71
N PHE A 150 1.45 -0.76 8.18
CA PHE A 150 1.31 -1.80 9.19
C PHE A 150 0.19 -2.78 8.88
N ILE A 151 0.33 -4.00 9.38
CA ILE A 151 -0.66 -5.07 9.32
C ILE A 151 -1.25 -5.24 10.72
N ASN A 152 -2.56 -5.20 10.83
CA ASN A 152 -3.27 -5.35 12.11
C ASN A 152 -3.29 -6.81 12.57
N TYR A 153 -2.89 -7.09 13.81
CA TYR A 153 -2.94 -8.43 14.42
C TYR A 153 -4.30 -8.78 15.02
N ARG A 154 -5.12 -7.78 15.31
CA ARG A 154 -6.45 -7.92 15.90
C ARG A 154 -7.38 -6.82 15.43
N ASP A 155 -8.56 -6.76 15.99
CA ASP A 155 -9.46 -5.62 15.86
C ASP A 155 -8.83 -4.39 16.55
N ASN A 156 -8.48 -3.40 15.74
CA ASN A 156 -7.96 -2.11 16.11
C ASN A 156 -8.88 -0.97 15.63
N SER A 157 -10.19 -1.20 15.60
CA SER A 157 -11.21 -0.24 15.12
C SER A 157 -11.12 1.15 15.79
N ARG A 158 -10.52 1.23 17.00
CA ARG A 158 -10.21 2.52 17.62
C ARG A 158 -9.35 3.46 16.76
N LEU A 159 -8.62 2.91 15.78
CA LEU A 159 -7.76 3.66 14.86
C LEU A 159 -8.58 4.34 13.74
N ASP A 160 -9.80 3.91 13.47
CA ASP A 160 -10.63 4.40 12.37
C ASP A 160 -10.94 5.90 12.53
N GLY A 161 -11.30 6.32 13.75
CA GLY A 161 -11.53 7.73 14.09
C GLY A 161 -10.25 8.61 14.13
N MET A 162 -9.06 8.00 13.99
CA MET A 162 -7.78 8.68 14.00
C MET A 162 -7.16 8.87 12.60
N GLY A 163 -7.93 8.58 11.54
CA GLY A 163 -7.51 8.76 10.15
C GLY A 163 -6.67 7.60 9.57
N PHE A 164 -6.65 6.44 10.23
CA PHE A 164 -5.99 5.26 9.70
C PHE A 164 -6.94 4.49 8.78
N THR A 165 -6.83 4.70 7.47
CA THR A 165 -7.71 4.10 6.46
C THR A 165 -7.06 2.88 5.81
N PRO A 166 -7.59 1.66 5.98
CA PRO A 166 -7.10 0.46 5.31
C PRO A 166 -7.26 0.53 3.78
N PHE A 167 -6.24 0.09 3.06
CA PHE A 167 -6.25 0.00 1.59
C PHE A 167 -6.23 -1.44 1.06
N GLY A 168 -5.95 -2.41 1.94
CA GLY A 168 -5.84 -3.81 1.58
C GLY A 168 -5.96 -4.72 2.79
N GLN A 169 -5.90 -6.02 2.53
CA GLN A 169 -6.00 -7.08 3.53
C GLN A 169 -5.06 -8.24 3.20
N VAL A 170 -4.44 -8.83 4.21
CA VAL A 170 -3.72 -10.10 4.08
C VAL A 170 -4.76 -11.21 3.80
N VAL A 171 -4.65 -11.88 2.65
CA VAL A 171 -5.56 -12.93 2.21
C VAL A 171 -4.95 -14.32 2.23
N GLU A 172 -3.62 -14.41 2.28
CA GLU A 172 -2.85 -15.66 2.42
C GLU A 172 -1.68 -15.40 3.36
N GLY A 173 -1.31 -16.40 4.19
CA GLY A 173 -0.11 -16.33 5.03
C GLY A 173 -0.24 -15.43 6.26
N MET A 174 -1.45 -15.23 6.81
CA MET A 174 -1.59 -14.45 8.05
C MET A 174 -0.87 -15.11 9.23
N GLU A 175 -0.72 -16.43 9.22
CA GLU A 175 0.10 -17.19 10.18
C GLU A 175 1.59 -16.86 10.06
N VAL A 176 2.08 -16.53 8.87
CA VAL A 176 3.45 -16.02 8.65
C VAL A 176 3.61 -14.66 9.31
N VAL A 177 2.63 -13.77 9.12
CA VAL A 177 2.63 -12.45 9.76
C VAL A 177 2.59 -12.57 11.28
N ASP A 178 1.81 -13.51 11.84
CA ASP A 178 1.75 -13.79 13.28
C ASP A 178 3.09 -14.30 13.83
N SER A 179 3.89 -14.97 13.01
CA SER A 179 5.18 -15.55 13.40
C SER A 179 6.35 -14.55 13.40
N LEU A 180 6.13 -13.30 12.94
CA LEU A 180 7.15 -12.27 12.95
C LEU A 180 7.67 -11.99 14.35
N TYR A 181 8.98 -11.80 14.48
CA TYR A 181 9.63 -11.62 15.75
C TYR A 181 9.21 -10.35 16.49
N GLY A 182 8.38 -10.51 17.52
CA GLY A 182 7.84 -9.43 18.35
C GLY A 182 8.61 -9.17 19.65
N GLY A 183 9.74 -9.86 19.90
CA GLY A 183 10.44 -9.81 21.18
C GLY A 183 11.10 -8.47 21.51
N TYR A 184 11.20 -7.55 20.55
CA TYR A 184 11.66 -6.16 20.79
C TYR A 184 10.50 -5.21 21.11
N GLY A 185 9.29 -5.49 20.65
CA GLY A 185 8.08 -4.73 20.95
C GLY A 185 8.08 -3.30 20.45
N GLU A 186 7.61 -2.39 21.31
CA GLU A 186 7.53 -0.95 21.03
C GLU A 186 8.92 -0.32 20.94
N GLY A 187 9.05 0.67 20.04
CA GLY A 187 10.28 1.45 19.86
C GLY A 187 10.58 2.40 21.02
N ALA A 188 11.87 2.75 21.17
CA ALA A 188 12.28 3.78 22.13
C ALA A 188 11.59 5.13 21.80
N PRO A 189 11.28 5.98 22.81
CA PRO A 189 11.58 5.80 24.24
C PRO A 189 10.54 4.96 25.01
N ASN A 190 9.41 4.59 24.38
CA ASN A 190 8.28 3.93 25.04
C ASN A 190 8.50 2.43 25.25
N GLY A 191 9.52 1.85 24.63
CA GLY A 191 9.88 0.45 24.72
C GLY A 191 11.37 0.20 24.44
N ARG A 192 11.72 -1.08 24.22
CA ARG A 192 13.10 -1.51 23.98
C ARG A 192 13.39 -1.83 22.51
N GLY A 193 12.41 -1.62 21.63
CA GLY A 193 12.56 -1.80 20.20
C GLY A 193 13.33 -0.68 19.53
N PRO A 194 13.48 -0.74 18.19
CA PRO A 194 14.21 0.26 17.42
C PRO A 194 13.70 1.68 17.63
N ASP A 195 14.62 2.59 17.88
CA ASP A 195 14.36 4.02 17.86
C ASP A 195 14.18 4.48 16.39
N GLN A 196 13.02 5.01 16.04
CA GLN A 196 12.72 5.41 14.67
C GLN A 196 13.57 6.60 14.19
N TYR A 197 13.99 7.49 15.08
CA TYR A 197 14.89 8.59 14.71
C TYR A 197 16.26 8.03 14.30
N ARG A 198 16.84 7.13 15.10
CA ARG A 198 18.10 6.46 14.77
C ARG A 198 17.97 5.61 13.50
N LEU A 199 16.85 4.92 13.32
CA LEU A 199 16.59 4.13 12.14
C LEU A 199 16.59 5.00 10.87
N ASN A 200 16.03 6.19 10.92
CA ASN A 200 16.05 7.14 9.80
C ASN A 200 17.47 7.65 9.45
N ILE A 201 18.41 7.66 10.41
CA ILE A 201 19.76 8.20 10.20
C ILE A 201 20.78 7.08 9.95
N GLU A 202 20.70 5.98 10.69
CA GLU A 202 21.69 4.90 10.65
C GLU A 202 21.23 3.70 9.77
N GLY A 203 19.93 3.60 9.48
CA GLY A 203 19.34 2.61 8.58
C GLY A 203 19.55 1.15 8.98
N GLU A 204 19.78 0.30 8.00
CA GLU A 204 19.98 -1.14 8.18
C GLU A 204 21.18 -1.47 9.08
N LYS A 205 22.23 -0.65 9.09
CA LYS A 205 23.41 -0.86 9.95
C LYS A 205 23.05 -0.85 11.44
N TYR A 206 22.15 0.05 11.83
CA TYR A 206 21.62 0.13 13.20
C TYR A 206 20.81 -1.12 13.55
N LEU A 207 19.88 -1.51 12.68
CA LEU A 207 19.03 -2.68 12.91
C LEU A 207 19.84 -3.99 12.93
N ALA A 208 20.76 -4.17 12.01
CA ALA A 208 21.59 -5.37 11.94
C ALA A 208 22.45 -5.55 13.20
N ARG A 209 22.97 -4.45 13.77
CA ARG A 209 23.82 -4.48 14.96
C ARG A 209 23.04 -4.67 16.25
N GLN A 210 21.94 -3.95 16.44
CA GLN A 210 21.23 -3.90 17.72
C GLN A 210 19.96 -4.75 17.76
N PHE A 211 19.38 -5.05 16.59
CA PHE A 211 18.11 -5.78 16.46
C PHE A 211 18.20 -6.92 15.43
N PRO A 212 19.21 -7.83 15.55
CA PRO A 212 19.48 -8.84 14.52
C PRO A 212 18.34 -9.84 14.30
N LYS A 213 17.45 -10.02 15.30
CA LYS A 213 16.32 -10.97 15.22
C LYS A 213 15.12 -10.42 14.44
N LEU A 214 15.11 -9.13 14.03
CA LEU A 214 14.02 -8.59 13.23
C LEU A 214 13.91 -9.31 11.89
N ASP A 215 12.72 -9.74 11.54
CA ASP A 215 12.43 -10.38 10.27
C ASP A 215 12.52 -9.37 9.12
N LYS A 216 12.83 -9.90 7.92
CA LYS A 216 13.02 -9.12 6.70
C LYS A 216 12.04 -9.53 5.61
N ILE A 217 11.66 -8.59 4.78
CA ILE A 217 11.08 -8.81 3.47
C ILE A 217 12.26 -9.10 2.52
N LYS A 218 12.27 -10.27 1.89
CA LYS A 218 13.27 -10.64 0.87
C LYS A 218 12.92 -9.95 -0.45
N THR A 219 11.65 -10.08 -0.85
CA THR A 219 11.10 -9.44 -2.05
C THR A 219 9.61 -9.15 -1.85
N ALA A 220 9.13 -8.09 -2.53
CA ALA A 220 7.70 -7.80 -2.67
C ALA A 220 7.36 -7.57 -4.15
N ARG A 221 6.35 -8.27 -4.69
CA ARG A 221 5.98 -8.19 -6.12
C ARG A 221 4.47 -8.15 -6.28
N VAL A 222 4.03 -7.43 -7.31
CA VAL A 222 2.64 -7.48 -7.79
C VAL A 222 2.43 -8.79 -8.56
N GLU A 223 1.30 -9.46 -8.31
CA GLU A 223 0.83 -10.67 -9.00
C GLU A 223 -0.27 -10.34 -10.01
#